data_31309a7bb90d66e9cac84da86397cc7e
#
_entry.id   31309a7bb90d66e9cac84da86397cc7e
#
_cell.length_a   1.000
_cell.length_b   1.000
_cell.length_c   1.000
_cell.angle_alpha   90.00
_cell.angle_beta   90.00
_cell.angle_gamma   90.00
#
_symmetry.space_group_name_H-M   'P 1'
#
loop_
_entity.id
_entity.type
_entity.pdbx_description
1 polymer ?
#
loop_
_entity_poly.entity_id
_entity_poly.type
_entity_poly.pdbx_seq_one_letter_code
_entity_poly.pdbx_strand_id
1 'polypeptide(L)'
;MIQKTLKWMAIIFAGLIALIYAFDVDYILKGTRVIYLTGNNTAYLSDYKHFDNRIIEPSPISEPWAKHNDYNTIEETEELAALNKERETKAFLVIKNDSIVFEKYFDGYSESSKSNSFSMAKSITVTLLGKAIMDKKIKSLDQLVGDFFDEYKTGLGAELTVGDLASMSSGMKWNEKYYSIINITSESYFSEDLRSLILNQKIINKPGQKFRYSSGDTQLLGMVIEKATNTNLSDYLRNNFTIPMGFENEALWQLDSEESGMEKAYCCFASNAKDFARFGKLYKNNGKWNNEILLDSTFINKATSP
;
A
#
# COMPACT_ATOMS: atom_id res chain seq x y z
N MET A 1 -2.03 51.01 13.93
CA MET A 1 -0.97 50.33 13.21
C MET A 1 -1.23 48.82 13.17
N ILE A 2 -1.38 48.15 14.30
CA ILE A 2 -1.62 46.68 14.42
C ILE A 2 -2.81 46.17 13.59
N GLN A 3 -3.98 46.83 13.64
CA GLN A 3 -5.15 46.42 12.85
C GLN A 3 -4.91 46.49 11.34
N LYS A 4 -4.15 47.46 10.85
CA LYS A 4 -3.81 47.57 9.42
C LYS A 4 -2.87 46.45 8.99
N THR A 5 -1.90 46.09 9.83
CA THR A 5 -0.97 44.98 9.61
C THR A 5 -1.73 43.64 9.58
N LEU A 6 -2.62 43.38 10.56
CA LEU A 6 -3.45 42.17 10.60
C LEU A 6 -4.36 42.03 9.37
N LYS A 7 -4.94 43.16 8.90
CA LYS A 7 -5.76 43.14 7.67
C LYS A 7 -4.94 42.73 6.44
N TRP A 8 -3.73 43.29 6.27
CA TRP A 8 -2.87 42.94 5.15
C TRP A 8 -2.36 41.49 5.24
N MET A 9 -2.03 40.99 6.43
CA MET A 9 -1.68 39.60 6.65
C MET A 9 -2.83 38.64 6.27
N ALA A 10 -4.07 38.97 6.65
CA ALA A 10 -5.24 38.19 6.29
C ALA A 10 -5.49 38.17 4.75
N ILE A 11 -5.30 39.33 4.08
CA ILE A 11 -5.43 39.41 2.61
C ILE A 11 -4.36 38.58 1.90
N ILE A 12 -3.10 38.67 2.36
CA ILE A 12 -1.99 37.88 1.80
C ILE A 12 -2.26 36.39 2.01
N PHE A 13 -2.69 35.99 3.21
CA PHE A 13 -3.01 34.59 3.52
C PHE A 13 -4.16 34.06 2.65
N ALA A 14 -5.24 34.83 2.50
CA ALA A 14 -6.34 34.48 1.61
C ALA A 14 -5.90 34.37 0.14
N GLY A 15 -5.02 35.28 -0.30
CA GLY A 15 -4.42 35.23 -1.64
C GLY A 15 -3.56 33.99 -1.86
N LEU A 16 -2.75 33.59 -0.86
CA LEU A 16 -1.96 32.36 -0.92
C LEU A 16 -2.85 31.11 -1.01
N ILE A 17 -3.92 31.06 -0.22
CA ILE A 17 -4.89 29.94 -0.32
C ILE A 17 -5.54 29.91 -1.70
N ALA A 18 -5.96 31.06 -2.22
CA ALA A 18 -6.54 31.10 -3.57
C ALA A 18 -5.57 30.64 -4.66
N LEU A 19 -4.27 30.96 -4.53
CA LEU A 19 -3.25 30.49 -5.44
C LEU A 19 -3.04 28.97 -5.33
N ILE A 20 -3.06 28.41 -4.12
CA ILE A 20 -2.95 26.97 -3.89
C ILE A 20 -4.05 26.21 -4.68
N TYR A 21 -5.30 26.66 -4.60
CA TYR A 21 -6.40 26.06 -5.37
C TYR A 21 -6.31 26.36 -6.86
N ALA A 22 -5.88 27.56 -7.26
CA ALA A 22 -5.75 27.93 -8.68
C ALA A 22 -4.68 27.14 -9.43
N PHE A 23 -3.68 26.61 -8.71
CA PHE A 23 -2.60 25.78 -9.27
C PHE A 23 -2.75 24.27 -8.97
N ASP A 24 -3.91 23.81 -8.48
CA ASP A 24 -4.20 22.42 -8.13
C ASP A 24 -3.14 21.79 -7.19
N VAL A 25 -2.67 22.58 -6.22
CA VAL A 25 -1.69 22.12 -5.21
C VAL A 25 -2.26 22.11 -3.80
N ASP A 26 -3.56 21.99 -3.67
CA ASP A 26 -4.32 21.95 -2.41
C ASP A 26 -3.97 20.73 -1.54
N TYR A 27 -3.47 19.65 -2.14
CA TYR A 27 -2.90 18.50 -1.42
C TYR A 27 -1.83 18.92 -0.37
N ILE A 28 -1.15 20.08 -0.57
CA ILE A 28 -0.19 20.65 0.38
C ILE A 28 -0.88 21.04 1.69
N LEU A 29 -2.11 21.53 1.65
CA LEU A 29 -2.89 21.87 2.85
C LEU A 29 -3.23 20.63 3.65
N LYS A 30 -3.68 19.56 2.94
CA LYS A 30 -3.95 18.25 3.56
C LYS A 30 -2.68 17.67 4.18
N GLY A 31 -1.57 17.68 3.44
CA GLY A 31 -0.27 17.21 3.91
C GLY A 31 0.24 18.01 5.13
N THR A 32 0.09 19.32 5.12
CA THR A 32 0.45 20.17 6.26
C THR A 32 -0.36 19.80 7.50
N ARG A 33 -1.68 19.61 7.35
CA ARG A 33 -2.58 19.23 8.46
C ARG A 33 -2.25 17.85 9.01
N VAL A 34 -2.04 16.86 8.13
CA VAL A 34 -1.86 15.45 8.53
C VAL A 34 -0.47 15.19 9.09
N ILE A 35 0.56 15.85 8.57
CA ILE A 35 1.95 15.60 8.95
C ILE A 35 2.43 16.65 9.96
N TYR A 36 2.56 17.90 9.53
CA TYR A 36 3.27 18.90 10.36
C TYR A 36 2.48 19.35 11.57
N LEU A 37 1.15 19.52 11.48
CA LEU A 37 0.34 19.92 12.63
C LEU A 37 0.14 18.79 13.64
N THR A 38 0.46 17.56 13.29
CA THR A 38 0.49 16.40 14.21
C THR A 38 1.86 16.18 14.85
N GLY A 39 2.85 17.04 14.53
CA GLY A 39 4.20 16.97 15.08
C GLY A 39 5.12 15.98 14.36
N ASN A 40 4.71 15.48 13.19
CA ASN A 40 5.50 14.56 12.36
C ASN A 40 6.19 15.33 11.22
N ASN A 41 7.17 14.72 10.57
CA ASN A 41 7.88 15.26 9.41
C ASN A 41 7.70 14.40 8.15
N THR A 42 7.04 13.26 8.25
CA THR A 42 6.68 12.33 7.18
C THR A 42 5.46 11.52 7.59
N ALA A 43 4.93 10.69 6.68
CA ALA A 43 3.88 9.72 6.98
C ALA A 43 4.30 8.77 8.13
N TYR A 44 3.33 8.33 8.94
CA TYR A 44 3.57 7.56 10.15
C TYR A 44 2.55 6.44 10.34
N LEU A 45 2.86 5.46 11.21
CA LEU A 45 2.11 4.20 11.31
C LEU A 45 0.61 4.33 11.57
N SER A 46 0.18 5.42 12.23
CA SER A 46 -1.23 5.64 12.58
C SER A 46 -1.91 6.75 11.78
N ASP A 47 -1.26 7.27 10.73
CA ASP A 47 -1.80 8.38 9.93
C ASP A 47 -3.05 8.01 9.11
N TYR A 48 -3.30 6.71 8.90
CA TYR A 48 -4.55 6.23 8.31
C TYR A 48 -5.81 6.80 8.97
N LYS A 49 -5.72 7.22 10.23
CA LYS A 49 -6.82 7.87 10.97
C LYS A 49 -7.25 9.24 10.43
N HIS A 50 -6.42 9.84 9.58
CA HIS A 50 -6.64 11.16 8.98
C HIS A 50 -7.11 11.10 7.52
N PHE A 51 -7.40 9.90 7.02
CA PHE A 51 -7.82 9.65 5.66
C PHE A 51 -9.12 8.85 5.62
N ASP A 52 -9.81 8.90 4.50
CA ASP A 52 -10.87 7.97 4.19
C ASP A 52 -10.29 6.58 3.99
N ASN A 53 -11.00 5.58 4.47
CA ASN A 53 -10.53 4.20 4.42
C ASN A 53 -11.69 3.28 4.01
N ARG A 54 -11.42 2.32 3.14
CA ARG A 54 -12.32 1.20 2.94
C ARG A 54 -12.05 0.15 4.02
N ILE A 55 -13.11 -0.24 4.69
CA ILE A 55 -13.06 -1.26 5.74
C ILE A 55 -13.06 -2.64 5.08
N ILE A 56 -12.15 -3.49 5.53
CA ILE A 56 -12.09 -4.91 5.19
C ILE A 56 -12.45 -5.67 6.46
N GLU A 57 -13.68 -6.12 6.51
CA GLU A 57 -14.21 -6.87 7.64
C GLU A 57 -13.42 -8.17 7.88
N PRO A 58 -13.27 -8.60 9.12
CA PRO A 58 -12.60 -9.86 9.44
C PRO A 58 -13.28 -11.05 8.77
N SER A 59 -12.61 -12.18 8.75
CA SER A 59 -13.22 -13.43 8.29
C SER A 59 -14.40 -13.83 9.17
N PRO A 60 -15.53 -14.26 8.60
CA PRO A 60 -16.63 -14.82 9.40
C PRO A 60 -16.22 -16.05 10.23
N ILE A 61 -15.18 -16.73 9.75
CA ILE A 61 -14.54 -17.85 10.44
C ILE A 61 -13.07 -17.47 10.59
N SER A 62 -12.72 -16.88 11.72
CA SER A 62 -11.33 -16.54 12.01
C SER A 62 -10.51 -17.79 12.33
N GLU A 63 -9.22 -17.75 11.92
CA GLU A 63 -8.26 -18.80 12.25
C GLU A 63 -7.14 -18.22 13.13
N PRO A 64 -7.28 -18.25 14.47
CA PRO A 64 -6.23 -17.78 15.37
C PRO A 64 -4.93 -18.57 15.17
N TRP A 65 -3.79 -17.86 15.21
CA TRP A 65 -2.49 -18.53 15.16
C TRP A 65 -2.34 -19.49 16.34
N ALA A 66 -1.95 -20.73 16.05
CA ALA A 66 -1.62 -21.68 17.10
C ALA A 66 -0.41 -21.15 17.92
N LYS A 67 -0.44 -21.40 19.23
CA LYS A 67 0.71 -21.14 20.11
C LYS A 67 1.59 -22.37 20.16
N HIS A 68 2.93 -22.17 19.97
CA HIS A 68 3.92 -23.23 20.13
C HIS A 68 4.02 -23.65 21.60
N ASN A 69 4.49 -24.87 21.88
CA ASN A 69 4.71 -25.32 23.26
C ASN A 69 5.65 -24.40 24.04
N ASP A 70 6.63 -23.80 23.35
CA ASP A 70 7.59 -22.86 23.93
C ASP A 70 7.14 -21.38 23.74
N TYR A 71 5.81 -21.14 23.62
CA TYR A 71 5.31 -19.78 23.40
C TYR A 71 5.75 -18.83 24.51
N ASN A 72 6.50 -17.79 24.13
CA ASN A 72 7.05 -16.77 25.03
C ASN A 72 7.84 -17.29 26.23
N THR A 73 8.41 -18.52 26.15
CA THR A 73 9.29 -19.05 27.19
C THR A 73 10.75 -18.61 27.03
N ILE A 74 11.12 -18.17 25.83
CA ILE A 74 12.46 -17.67 25.52
C ILE A 74 12.43 -16.14 25.68
N GLU A 75 13.34 -15.62 26.49
CA GLU A 75 13.50 -14.18 26.64
C GLU A 75 14.22 -13.58 25.43
N GLU A 76 13.90 -12.33 25.14
CA GLU A 76 14.58 -11.53 24.13
C GLU A 76 16.04 -11.32 24.53
N THR A 77 16.98 -11.52 23.59
CA THR A 77 18.39 -11.23 23.84
C THR A 77 18.62 -9.73 24.01
N GLU A 78 19.69 -9.34 24.72
CA GLU A 78 20.03 -7.92 24.88
C GLU A 78 20.23 -7.22 23.53
N GLU A 79 20.83 -7.92 22.55
CA GLU A 79 21.04 -7.40 21.20
C GLU A 79 19.72 -7.15 20.47
N LEU A 80 18.76 -8.10 20.56
CA LEU A 80 17.45 -7.95 19.96
C LEU A 80 16.65 -6.83 20.63
N ALA A 81 16.72 -6.73 21.96
CA ALA A 81 16.08 -5.66 22.71
C ALA A 81 16.63 -4.28 22.32
N ALA A 82 17.97 -4.17 22.18
CA ALA A 82 18.60 -2.94 21.71
C ALA A 82 18.19 -2.57 20.29
N LEU A 83 18.14 -3.55 19.39
CA LEU A 83 17.71 -3.34 18.01
C LEU A 83 16.23 -2.91 17.95
N ASN A 84 15.35 -3.58 18.69
CA ASN A 84 13.92 -3.23 18.74
C ASN A 84 13.71 -1.80 19.25
N LYS A 85 14.49 -1.37 20.25
CA LYS A 85 14.47 0.00 20.76
C LYS A 85 15.00 1.01 19.73
N GLU A 86 16.14 0.71 19.09
CA GLU A 86 16.73 1.57 18.04
C GLU A 86 15.78 1.79 16.86
N ARG A 87 15.08 0.72 16.45
CA ARG A 87 14.16 0.73 15.32
C ARG A 87 12.75 1.19 15.68
N GLU A 88 12.50 1.49 16.93
CA GLU A 88 11.16 1.83 17.43
C GLU A 88 10.13 0.77 17.04
N THR A 89 10.52 -0.51 17.10
CA THR A 89 9.66 -1.65 16.73
C THR A 89 8.35 -1.60 17.50
N LYS A 90 7.24 -1.81 16.83
CA LYS A 90 5.90 -1.82 17.45
C LYS A 90 5.39 -3.23 17.72
N ALA A 91 5.77 -4.20 16.89
CA ALA A 91 5.43 -5.60 17.06
C ALA A 91 6.56 -6.48 16.52
N PHE A 92 6.89 -7.55 17.20
CA PHE A 92 7.87 -8.54 16.78
C PHE A 92 7.32 -9.95 17.02
N LEU A 93 7.23 -10.76 15.94
CA LEU A 93 6.69 -12.10 15.96
C LEU A 93 7.69 -13.09 15.38
N VAL A 94 7.83 -14.25 16.03
CA VAL A 94 8.54 -15.41 15.49
C VAL A 94 7.55 -16.56 15.33
N ILE A 95 7.39 -17.02 14.10
CA ILE A 95 6.48 -18.12 13.74
C ILE A 95 7.33 -19.29 13.24
N LYS A 96 7.10 -20.46 13.82
CA LYS A 96 7.77 -21.71 13.45
C LYS A 96 6.74 -22.82 13.29
N ASN A 97 6.77 -23.50 12.17
CA ASN A 97 5.83 -24.59 11.87
C ASN A 97 4.38 -24.19 12.12
N ASP A 98 4.02 -23.01 11.56
CA ASP A 98 2.69 -22.41 11.64
C ASP A 98 2.18 -22.08 13.06
N SER A 99 3.07 -22.03 14.04
CA SER A 99 2.75 -21.66 15.42
C SER A 99 3.62 -20.49 15.89
N ILE A 100 3.04 -19.57 16.67
CA ILE A 100 3.79 -18.47 17.28
C ILE A 100 4.65 -19.00 18.41
N VAL A 101 5.96 -18.83 18.27
CA VAL A 101 6.96 -19.17 19.31
C VAL A 101 7.21 -17.98 20.22
N PHE A 102 7.26 -16.78 19.63
CA PHE A 102 7.50 -15.55 20.35
C PHE A 102 6.68 -14.41 19.74
N GLU A 103 6.07 -13.62 20.60
CA GLU A 103 5.45 -12.35 20.22
C GLU A 103 5.65 -11.30 21.30
N LYS A 104 5.97 -10.10 20.88
CA LYS A 104 6.15 -8.94 21.76
C LYS A 104 5.65 -7.67 21.08
N TYR A 105 5.03 -6.82 21.87
CA TYR A 105 4.49 -5.54 21.42
C TYR A 105 5.10 -4.43 22.27
N PHE A 106 5.30 -3.25 21.65
CA PHE A 106 6.00 -2.13 22.25
C PHE A 106 5.15 -0.86 22.13
N ASP A 107 5.45 0.15 22.94
CA ASP A 107 4.87 1.49 22.89
C ASP A 107 3.34 1.51 22.86
N GLY A 108 2.70 0.67 23.66
CA GLY A 108 1.24 0.58 23.77
C GLY A 108 0.55 -0.13 22.62
N TYR A 109 1.29 -0.72 21.67
CA TYR A 109 0.73 -1.62 20.66
C TYR A 109 0.35 -2.97 21.28
N SER A 110 -0.60 -3.64 20.65
CA SER A 110 -1.12 -4.95 21.02
C SER A 110 -1.28 -5.86 19.81
N GLU A 111 -1.72 -7.08 20.02
CA GLU A 111 -1.99 -8.05 18.96
C GLU A 111 -3.04 -7.57 17.92
N SER A 112 -3.94 -6.67 18.31
CA SER A 112 -4.98 -6.11 17.45
C SER A 112 -4.66 -4.71 16.92
N SER A 113 -3.54 -4.11 17.35
CA SER A 113 -3.19 -2.75 16.92
C SER A 113 -2.86 -2.70 15.43
N LYS A 114 -3.55 -1.78 14.72
CA LYS A 114 -3.30 -1.55 13.30
C LYS A 114 -2.09 -0.63 13.11
N SER A 115 -1.31 -0.92 12.10
CA SER A 115 -0.26 -0.05 11.57
C SER A 115 -0.34 0.03 10.06
N ASN A 116 -0.08 1.22 9.51
CA ASN A 116 0.05 1.42 8.07
C ASN A 116 1.22 0.55 7.55
N SER A 117 0.96 -0.25 6.52
CA SER A 117 1.95 -1.14 5.91
C SER A 117 3.00 -0.42 5.09
N PHE A 118 2.73 0.85 4.72
CA PHE A 118 3.52 1.53 3.71
C PHE A 118 3.78 0.63 2.50
N SER A 119 5.02 0.57 2.03
CA SER A 119 5.38 -0.16 0.81
C SER A 119 5.16 -1.67 0.85
N MET A 120 4.88 -2.26 2.00
CA MET A 120 4.49 -3.68 2.06
C MET A 120 3.16 -3.92 1.32
N ALA A 121 2.28 -2.89 1.21
CA ALA A 121 1.07 -2.96 0.38
C ALA A 121 1.36 -3.31 -1.09
N LYS A 122 2.53 -2.93 -1.63
CA LYS A 122 2.93 -3.29 -2.99
C LYS A 122 2.99 -4.80 -3.19
N SER A 123 3.48 -5.54 -2.19
CA SER A 123 3.49 -7.00 -2.21
C SER A 123 2.07 -7.58 -2.16
N ILE A 124 1.15 -6.94 -1.43
CA ILE A 124 -0.27 -7.32 -1.42
C ILE A 124 -0.88 -7.08 -2.80
N THR A 125 -0.64 -5.93 -3.43
CA THR A 125 -1.12 -5.62 -4.79
C THR A 125 -0.58 -6.62 -5.83
N VAL A 126 0.70 -7.00 -5.73
CA VAL A 126 1.27 -8.05 -6.60
C VAL A 126 0.64 -9.41 -6.30
N THR A 127 0.27 -9.71 -5.06
CA THR A 127 -0.49 -10.93 -4.72
C THR A 127 -1.85 -10.94 -5.42
N LEU A 128 -2.56 -9.79 -5.43
CA LEU A 128 -3.83 -9.65 -6.17
C LEU A 128 -3.64 -9.81 -7.69
N LEU A 129 -2.54 -9.31 -8.26
CA LEU A 129 -2.19 -9.56 -9.66
C LEU A 129 -2.08 -11.05 -9.95
N GLY A 130 -1.33 -11.80 -9.12
CA GLY A 130 -1.17 -13.24 -9.29
C GLY A 130 -2.50 -13.97 -9.25
N LYS A 131 -3.41 -13.57 -8.37
CA LYS A 131 -4.76 -14.10 -8.30
C LYS A 131 -5.57 -13.74 -9.55
N ALA A 132 -5.50 -12.49 -10.03
CA ALA A 132 -6.21 -12.06 -11.24
C ALA A 132 -5.75 -12.83 -12.50
N ILE A 133 -4.47 -13.20 -12.58
CA ILE A 133 -3.94 -14.06 -13.64
C ILE A 133 -4.45 -15.49 -13.47
N MET A 134 -4.39 -16.05 -12.26
CA MET A 134 -4.91 -17.39 -11.96
C MET A 134 -6.41 -17.51 -12.31
N ASP A 135 -7.20 -16.47 -12.03
CA ASP A 135 -8.63 -16.39 -12.33
C ASP A 135 -8.92 -16.01 -13.79
N LYS A 136 -7.90 -15.87 -14.64
CA LYS A 136 -8.01 -15.48 -16.05
C LYS A 136 -8.69 -14.12 -16.29
N LYS A 137 -8.65 -13.23 -15.31
CA LYS A 137 -9.09 -11.84 -15.41
C LYS A 137 -8.04 -10.99 -16.11
N ILE A 138 -6.77 -11.34 -15.91
CA ILE A 138 -5.60 -10.82 -16.64
C ILE A 138 -4.99 -12.03 -17.36
N LYS A 139 -4.62 -11.88 -18.64
CA LYS A 139 -4.15 -12.99 -19.47
C LYS A 139 -2.79 -13.51 -19.03
N SER A 140 -1.85 -12.61 -18.79
CA SER A 140 -0.47 -12.89 -18.38
C SER A 140 0.24 -11.62 -17.94
N LEU A 141 1.47 -11.74 -17.48
CA LEU A 141 2.34 -10.59 -17.21
C LEU A 141 2.67 -9.78 -18.49
N ASP A 142 2.60 -10.41 -19.68
CA ASP A 142 2.87 -9.77 -20.97
C ASP A 142 1.64 -9.03 -21.53
N GLN A 143 0.50 -9.03 -20.83
CA GLN A 143 -0.68 -8.31 -21.28
C GLN A 143 -0.39 -6.80 -21.25
N LEU A 144 -0.78 -6.11 -22.32
CA LEU A 144 -0.53 -4.67 -22.46
C LEU A 144 -1.45 -3.85 -21.54
N VAL A 145 -0.90 -2.84 -20.90
CA VAL A 145 -1.69 -1.88 -20.08
C VAL A 145 -2.68 -1.11 -20.95
N GLY A 146 -2.35 -0.89 -22.22
CA GLY A 146 -3.24 -0.31 -23.23
C GLY A 146 -4.53 -1.10 -23.49
N ASP A 147 -4.62 -2.39 -23.11
CA ASP A 147 -5.87 -3.16 -23.15
C ASP A 147 -6.90 -2.64 -22.11
N PHE A 148 -6.43 -1.95 -21.08
CA PHE A 148 -7.24 -1.43 -19.98
C PHE A 148 -7.43 0.09 -20.03
N PHE A 149 -6.40 0.84 -20.47
CA PHE A 149 -6.39 2.30 -20.46
C PHE A 149 -5.89 2.87 -21.79
N ASP A 150 -6.71 3.69 -22.42
CA ASP A 150 -6.44 4.28 -23.74
C ASP A 150 -5.22 5.20 -23.74
N GLU A 151 -4.89 5.79 -22.59
CA GLU A 151 -3.73 6.66 -22.37
C GLU A 151 -2.40 5.95 -22.69
N TYR A 152 -2.37 4.62 -22.59
CA TYR A 152 -1.20 3.78 -22.85
C TYR A 152 -1.25 3.03 -24.19
N LYS A 153 -2.12 3.43 -25.12
CA LYS A 153 -2.19 2.82 -26.48
C LYS A 153 -1.20 3.38 -27.49
N THR A 154 -0.52 4.47 -27.17
CA THR A 154 0.36 5.17 -28.10
C THR A 154 1.74 5.45 -27.52
N GLY A 155 2.72 5.74 -28.38
CA GLY A 155 4.09 6.02 -27.97
C GLY A 155 4.73 4.85 -27.23
N LEU A 156 5.60 5.14 -26.26
CA LEU A 156 6.23 4.11 -25.43
C LEU A 156 5.22 3.36 -24.53
N GLY A 157 4.08 3.98 -24.20
CA GLY A 157 3.02 3.34 -23.45
C GLY A 157 2.41 2.12 -24.15
N ALA A 158 2.45 2.08 -25.49
CA ALA A 158 1.93 0.97 -26.28
C ALA A 158 2.73 -0.35 -26.10
N GLU A 159 3.95 -0.26 -25.57
CA GLU A 159 4.78 -1.43 -25.23
C GLU A 159 4.69 -1.82 -23.75
N LEU A 160 4.00 -1.01 -22.93
CA LEU A 160 3.94 -1.21 -21.48
C LEU A 160 3.10 -2.44 -21.12
N THR A 161 3.70 -3.37 -20.42
CA THR A 161 3.04 -4.59 -19.94
C THR A 161 2.67 -4.50 -18.46
N VAL A 162 1.74 -5.37 -18.03
CA VAL A 162 1.39 -5.55 -16.62
C VAL A 162 2.61 -6.03 -15.82
N GLY A 163 3.46 -6.85 -16.42
CA GLY A 163 4.72 -7.31 -15.83
C GLY A 163 5.72 -6.18 -15.57
N ASP A 164 5.80 -5.19 -16.47
CA ASP A 164 6.66 -4.02 -16.29
C ASP A 164 6.23 -3.17 -15.10
N LEU A 165 4.92 -3.06 -14.86
CA LEU A 165 4.40 -2.39 -13.66
C LEU A 165 4.75 -3.18 -12.39
N ALA A 166 4.53 -4.50 -12.40
CA ALA A 166 4.79 -5.36 -11.25
C ALA A 166 6.29 -5.39 -10.88
N SER A 167 7.18 -5.30 -11.87
CA SER A 167 8.64 -5.27 -11.67
C SER A 167 9.23 -3.87 -11.56
N MET A 168 8.40 -2.82 -11.56
CA MET A 168 8.85 -1.41 -11.52
C MET A 168 9.85 -1.06 -12.62
N SER A 169 9.57 -1.53 -13.82
CA SER A 169 10.36 -1.27 -15.04
C SER A 169 9.57 -0.56 -16.14
N SER A 170 8.48 0.11 -15.79
CA SER A 170 7.57 0.78 -16.72
C SER A 170 8.21 1.90 -17.55
N GLY A 171 9.29 2.52 -17.05
CA GLY A 171 9.84 3.75 -17.64
C GLY A 171 8.98 4.99 -17.39
N MET A 172 8.01 4.94 -16.45
CA MET A 172 7.15 6.05 -16.05
C MET A 172 7.97 7.24 -15.54
N LYS A 173 7.53 8.45 -15.86
CA LYS A 173 8.07 9.68 -15.28
C LYS A 173 7.62 9.80 -13.83
N TRP A 174 8.38 9.20 -12.94
CA TRP A 174 8.11 9.20 -11.50
C TRP A 174 9.38 9.55 -10.72
N ASN A 175 9.22 10.32 -9.64
CA ASN A 175 10.33 10.69 -8.77
C ASN A 175 9.96 10.41 -7.31
N GLU A 176 10.40 9.26 -6.81
CA GLU A 176 10.12 8.82 -5.46
C GLU A 176 10.89 9.67 -4.44
N LYS A 177 10.16 10.47 -3.65
CA LYS A 177 10.72 11.32 -2.57
C LYS A 177 9.74 11.38 -1.41
N TYR A 178 10.24 11.22 -0.18
CA TYR A 178 9.40 11.12 1.04
C TYR A 178 9.49 12.33 1.97
N TYR A 179 10.51 13.18 1.81
CA TYR A 179 10.79 14.31 2.72
C TYR A 179 10.53 15.67 2.08
N SER A 180 9.75 15.74 1.04
CA SER A 180 9.35 16.98 0.40
C SER A 180 7.85 16.93 0.13
N ILE A 181 7.12 17.94 0.56
CA ILE A 181 5.69 18.03 0.28
C ILE A 181 5.41 18.41 -1.18
N ILE A 182 6.38 18.99 -1.88
CA ILE A 182 6.24 19.43 -3.27
C ILE A 182 6.91 18.41 -4.19
N ASN A 183 6.23 17.31 -4.44
CA ASN A 183 6.64 16.29 -5.42
C ASN A 183 5.49 15.31 -5.69
N ILE A 184 5.61 14.53 -6.75
CA ILE A 184 4.59 13.56 -7.20
C ILE A 184 4.25 12.50 -6.15
N THR A 185 5.21 12.07 -5.31
CA THR A 185 4.95 11.07 -4.26
C THR A 185 4.05 11.65 -3.17
N SER A 186 4.31 12.88 -2.74
CA SER A 186 3.47 13.58 -1.76
C SER A 186 2.12 13.95 -2.34
N GLU A 187 2.10 14.42 -3.59
CA GLU A 187 0.86 14.69 -4.31
C GLU A 187 -0.01 13.43 -4.37
N SER A 188 0.52 12.28 -4.77
CA SER A 188 -0.23 11.03 -4.80
C SER A 188 -0.73 10.59 -3.42
N TYR A 189 0.02 10.92 -2.34
CA TYR A 189 -0.36 10.56 -0.98
C TYR A 189 -1.55 11.38 -0.46
N PHE A 190 -1.65 12.65 -0.85
CA PHE A 190 -2.65 13.59 -0.35
C PHE A 190 -3.73 13.97 -1.37
N SER A 191 -3.56 13.60 -2.65
CA SER A 191 -4.53 13.84 -3.72
C SER A 191 -5.88 13.19 -3.41
N GLU A 192 -6.96 13.83 -3.86
CA GLU A 192 -8.34 13.35 -3.79
C GLU A 192 -8.81 12.74 -5.13
N ASP A 193 -8.01 12.90 -6.20
CA ASP A 193 -8.19 12.24 -7.51
C ASP A 193 -6.88 11.57 -7.96
N LEU A 194 -6.60 10.43 -7.37
CA LEU A 194 -5.41 9.65 -7.67
C LEU A 194 -5.46 9.02 -9.08
N ARG A 195 -6.67 8.74 -9.58
CA ARG A 195 -6.87 8.17 -10.92
C ARG A 195 -6.35 9.11 -12.00
N SER A 196 -6.80 10.34 -12.01
CA SER A 196 -6.35 11.34 -12.98
C SER A 196 -4.86 11.62 -12.86
N LEU A 197 -4.36 11.72 -11.63
CA LEU A 197 -2.93 11.92 -11.38
C LEU A 197 -2.07 10.83 -12.03
N ILE A 198 -2.46 9.56 -11.91
CA ILE A 198 -1.70 8.42 -12.44
C ILE A 198 -1.86 8.31 -13.96
N LEU A 199 -3.06 8.45 -14.51
CA LEU A 199 -3.29 8.35 -15.96
C LEU A 199 -2.60 9.47 -16.75
N ASN A 200 -2.35 10.61 -16.12
CA ASN A 200 -1.58 11.71 -16.71
C ASN A 200 -0.05 11.47 -16.71
N GLN A 201 0.44 10.40 -16.05
CA GLN A 201 1.88 10.11 -16.06
C GLN A 201 2.33 9.54 -17.40
N LYS A 202 3.42 10.10 -17.92
CA LYS A 202 3.99 9.70 -19.22
C LYS A 202 5.03 8.59 -19.04
N ILE A 203 5.04 7.64 -19.97
CA ILE A 203 6.15 6.70 -20.13
C ILE A 203 7.22 7.42 -20.95
N ILE A 204 8.39 7.66 -20.36
CA ILE A 204 9.49 8.44 -20.94
C ILE A 204 10.73 7.61 -21.27
N ASN A 205 10.79 6.37 -20.77
CA ASN A 205 11.81 5.40 -21.13
C ASN A 205 11.13 4.13 -21.64
N LYS A 206 11.86 3.33 -22.39
CA LYS A 206 11.35 2.06 -22.92
C LYS A 206 11.02 1.10 -21.76
N PRO A 207 9.79 0.57 -21.71
CA PRO A 207 9.38 -0.42 -20.70
C PRO A 207 10.26 -1.66 -20.72
N GLY A 208 10.38 -2.33 -19.58
CA GLY A 208 11.13 -3.58 -19.41
C GLY A 208 12.66 -3.45 -19.41
N GLN A 209 13.21 -2.22 -19.54
CA GLN A 209 14.66 -2.04 -19.70
C GLN A 209 15.40 -1.80 -18.38
N LYS A 210 14.77 -1.13 -17.43
CA LYS A 210 15.46 -0.71 -16.21
C LYS A 210 14.51 -0.66 -15.03
N PHE A 211 14.89 -1.36 -13.95
CA PHE A 211 14.25 -1.21 -12.66
C PHE A 211 14.44 0.21 -12.12
N ARG A 212 13.34 0.81 -11.67
CA ARG A 212 13.34 2.06 -10.92
C ARG A 212 12.17 2.02 -9.94
N TYR A 213 12.49 2.03 -8.65
CA TYR A 213 11.44 2.01 -7.62
C TYR A 213 10.40 3.12 -7.85
N SER A 214 9.12 2.74 -7.96
CA SER A 214 8.04 3.63 -8.38
C SER A 214 6.72 3.24 -7.71
N SER A 215 6.20 4.12 -6.87
CA SER A 215 4.83 4.00 -6.32
C SER A 215 3.78 4.17 -7.42
N GLY A 216 4.06 4.98 -8.45
CA GLY A 216 3.17 5.16 -9.60
C GLY A 216 2.92 3.87 -10.37
N ASP A 217 3.94 3.04 -10.55
CA ASP A 217 3.80 1.74 -11.22
C ASP A 217 2.82 0.84 -10.46
N THR A 218 2.96 0.77 -9.14
CA THR A 218 2.06 -0.06 -8.32
C THR A 218 0.64 0.49 -8.28
N GLN A 219 0.48 1.82 -8.26
CA GLN A 219 -0.86 2.40 -8.33
C GLN A 219 -1.54 2.08 -9.65
N LEU A 220 -0.84 2.24 -10.77
CA LEU A 220 -1.37 1.88 -12.08
C LEU A 220 -1.68 0.38 -12.17
N LEU A 221 -0.84 -0.47 -11.56
CA LEU A 221 -1.11 -1.91 -11.45
C LEU A 221 -2.41 -2.19 -10.67
N GLY A 222 -2.63 -1.50 -9.55
CA GLY A 222 -3.89 -1.59 -8.79
C GLY A 222 -5.10 -1.23 -9.65
N MET A 223 -5.00 -0.14 -10.42
CA MET A 223 -6.05 0.28 -11.35
C MET A 223 -6.31 -0.75 -12.46
N VAL A 224 -5.26 -1.41 -12.98
CA VAL A 224 -5.39 -2.53 -13.94
C VAL A 224 -6.16 -3.69 -13.30
N ILE A 225 -5.82 -4.07 -12.07
CA ILE A 225 -6.50 -5.17 -11.35
C ILE A 225 -7.98 -4.82 -11.13
N GLU A 226 -8.28 -3.62 -10.63
CA GLU A 226 -9.65 -3.12 -10.46
C GLU A 226 -10.45 -3.21 -11.77
N LYS A 227 -9.88 -2.71 -12.86
CA LYS A 227 -10.51 -2.73 -14.18
C LYS A 227 -10.75 -4.16 -14.72
N ALA A 228 -9.76 -5.05 -14.54
CA ALA A 228 -9.82 -6.43 -15.01
C ALA A 228 -10.81 -7.28 -14.22
N THR A 229 -10.91 -7.07 -12.92
CA THR A 229 -11.79 -7.83 -12.04
C THR A 229 -13.17 -7.22 -11.89
N ASN A 230 -13.35 -5.97 -12.28
CA ASN A 230 -14.55 -5.16 -12.03
C ASN A 230 -14.93 -5.12 -10.54
N THR A 231 -13.91 -5.05 -9.68
CA THR A 231 -14.06 -5.09 -8.21
C THR A 231 -12.96 -4.22 -7.62
N ASN A 232 -13.26 -3.40 -6.61
CA ASN A 232 -12.22 -2.65 -5.90
C ASN A 232 -11.22 -3.59 -5.21
N LEU A 233 -10.02 -3.06 -4.92
CA LEU A 233 -8.93 -3.90 -4.38
C LEU A 233 -9.25 -4.50 -3.02
N SER A 234 -9.96 -3.78 -2.16
CA SER A 234 -10.33 -4.24 -0.82
C SER A 234 -11.29 -5.44 -0.86
N ASP A 235 -12.33 -5.36 -1.68
CA ASP A 235 -13.28 -6.46 -1.83
C ASP A 235 -12.62 -7.66 -2.54
N TYR A 236 -11.77 -7.40 -3.54
CA TYR A 236 -11.04 -8.47 -4.22
C TYR A 236 -10.06 -9.16 -3.28
N LEU A 237 -9.35 -8.40 -2.42
CA LEU A 237 -8.49 -8.91 -1.37
C LEU A 237 -9.30 -9.72 -0.34
N ARG A 238 -10.42 -9.17 0.11
CA ARG A 238 -11.27 -9.80 1.12
C ARG A 238 -11.74 -11.18 0.67
N ASN A 239 -12.33 -11.25 -0.51
CA ASN A 239 -12.95 -12.47 -0.99
C ASN A 239 -11.95 -13.57 -1.34
N ASN A 240 -10.75 -13.20 -1.81
CA ASN A 240 -9.75 -14.15 -2.29
C ASN A 240 -8.66 -14.50 -1.29
N PHE A 241 -8.46 -13.68 -0.24
CA PHE A 241 -7.37 -13.86 0.71
C PHE A 241 -7.78 -13.70 2.17
N THR A 242 -8.34 -12.56 2.59
CA THR A 242 -8.54 -12.35 4.03
C THR A 242 -9.59 -13.27 4.62
N ILE A 243 -10.66 -13.59 3.89
CA ILE A 243 -11.63 -14.62 4.30
C ILE A 243 -10.98 -16.02 4.31
N PRO A 244 -10.40 -16.52 3.20
CA PRO A 244 -9.79 -17.86 3.19
C PRO A 244 -8.64 -18.01 4.19
N MET A 245 -7.88 -16.96 4.45
CA MET A 245 -6.79 -16.98 5.43
C MET A 245 -7.23 -16.76 6.88
N GLY A 246 -8.52 -16.56 7.13
CA GLY A 246 -9.08 -16.46 8.47
C GLY A 246 -8.62 -15.23 9.24
N PHE A 247 -8.59 -14.03 8.61
CA PHE A 247 -8.23 -12.79 9.30
C PHE A 247 -9.07 -12.58 10.55
N GLU A 248 -8.39 -12.30 11.66
CA GLU A 248 -9.03 -12.17 12.96
C GLU A 248 -9.58 -10.77 13.23
N ASN A 249 -8.99 -9.76 12.61
CA ASN A 249 -9.33 -8.37 12.86
C ASN A 249 -9.66 -7.64 11.57
N GLU A 250 -10.42 -6.57 11.71
CA GLU A 250 -10.66 -5.59 10.66
C GLU A 250 -9.35 -5.02 10.15
N ALA A 251 -9.22 -4.92 8.83
CA ALA A 251 -8.18 -4.17 8.16
C ALA A 251 -8.77 -2.94 7.45
N LEU A 252 -7.92 -1.98 7.11
CA LEU A 252 -8.29 -0.74 6.43
C LEU A 252 -7.41 -0.56 5.20
N TRP A 253 -8.00 -0.11 4.10
CA TRP A 253 -7.21 0.37 2.96
C TRP A 253 -7.54 1.82 2.69
N GLN A 254 -6.53 2.67 2.79
CA GLN A 254 -6.68 4.11 2.64
C GLN A 254 -7.09 4.47 1.21
N LEU A 255 -8.10 5.32 1.11
CA LEU A 255 -8.61 5.88 -0.14
C LEU A 255 -7.92 7.22 -0.46
N ASP A 256 -8.00 7.63 -1.70
CA ASP A 256 -7.69 9.00 -2.10
C ASP A 256 -8.77 9.96 -1.54
N SER A 257 -10.05 9.65 -1.77
CA SER A 257 -11.20 10.31 -1.16
C SER A 257 -12.39 9.35 -1.06
N GLU A 258 -13.39 9.68 -0.25
CA GLU A 258 -14.64 8.91 -0.16
C GLU A 258 -15.40 8.96 -1.49
N GLU A 259 -15.39 10.10 -2.19
CA GLU A 259 -16.08 10.29 -3.47
C GLU A 259 -15.47 9.45 -4.59
N SER A 260 -14.15 9.48 -4.74
CA SER A 260 -13.42 8.69 -5.74
C SER A 260 -13.40 7.20 -5.38
N GLY A 261 -13.18 6.89 -4.11
CA GLY A 261 -13.17 5.53 -3.57
C GLY A 261 -12.01 4.67 -4.06
N MET A 262 -10.92 5.26 -4.56
CA MET A 262 -9.76 4.52 -5.06
C MET A 262 -8.78 4.20 -3.95
N GLU A 263 -8.46 2.93 -3.75
CA GLU A 263 -7.43 2.52 -2.81
C GLU A 263 -6.03 2.93 -3.28
N LYS A 264 -5.21 3.38 -2.33
CA LYS A 264 -3.78 3.62 -2.55
C LYS A 264 -3.03 2.30 -2.61
N ALA A 265 -2.99 1.69 -3.78
CA ALA A 265 -2.44 0.35 -4.02
C ALA A 265 -0.95 0.21 -3.64
N TYR A 266 -0.20 1.30 -3.70
CA TYR A 266 1.24 1.33 -3.44
C TYR A 266 1.61 1.45 -1.95
N CYS A 267 0.61 1.74 -1.08
CA CYS A 267 0.81 1.90 0.37
C CYS A 267 -0.49 1.66 1.13
N CYS A 268 -0.44 1.93 2.42
CA CYS A 268 -1.60 2.42 3.15
C CYS A 268 -2.69 1.37 3.39
N PHE A 269 -2.34 0.09 3.31
CA PHE A 269 -3.11 -0.99 3.91
C PHE A 269 -2.74 -1.09 5.39
N ALA A 270 -3.69 -0.92 6.28
CA ALA A 270 -3.46 -0.94 7.72
C ALA A 270 -4.08 -2.20 8.35
N SER A 271 -3.24 -2.99 9.00
CA SER A 271 -3.63 -4.21 9.71
C SER A 271 -2.72 -4.47 10.90
N ASN A 272 -2.94 -5.54 11.64
CA ASN A 272 -2.11 -5.98 12.74
C ASN A 272 -1.00 -6.93 12.28
N ALA A 273 0.00 -7.13 13.14
CA ALA A 273 1.18 -7.93 12.81
C ALA A 273 0.86 -9.41 12.51
N LYS A 274 -0.14 -9.99 13.19
CA LYS A 274 -0.54 -11.39 12.99
C LYS A 274 -1.19 -11.60 11.62
N ASP A 275 -2.04 -10.67 11.19
CA ASP A 275 -2.69 -10.74 9.89
C ASP A 275 -1.69 -10.45 8.74
N PHE A 276 -0.71 -9.56 8.94
CA PHE A 276 0.39 -9.41 8.00
C PHE A 276 1.22 -10.71 7.87
N ALA A 277 1.46 -11.42 8.95
CA ALA A 277 2.22 -12.67 8.93
C ALA A 277 1.54 -13.78 8.09
N ARG A 278 0.21 -13.71 7.86
CA ARG A 278 -0.52 -14.66 7.01
C ARG A 278 -0.07 -14.60 5.56
N PHE A 279 0.25 -13.42 5.04
CA PHE A 279 0.86 -13.31 3.70
C PHE A 279 2.24 -13.99 3.67
N GLY A 280 3.05 -13.82 4.70
CA GLY A 280 4.34 -14.53 4.82
C GLY A 280 4.17 -16.06 4.80
N LYS A 281 3.17 -16.58 5.54
CA LYS A 281 2.84 -18.02 5.52
C LYS A 281 2.36 -18.47 4.14
N LEU A 282 1.50 -17.69 3.46
CA LEU A 282 1.01 -18.00 2.12
C LEU A 282 2.17 -18.16 1.12
N TYR A 283 3.11 -17.21 1.12
CA TYR A 283 4.29 -17.26 0.24
C TYR A 283 5.24 -18.40 0.61
N LYS A 284 5.52 -18.62 1.89
CA LYS A 284 6.31 -19.77 2.37
C LYS A 284 5.74 -21.10 1.91
N ASN A 285 4.42 -21.22 1.86
CA ASN A 285 3.72 -22.45 1.48
C ASN A 285 3.38 -22.51 -0.03
N ASN A 286 4.09 -21.73 -0.87
CA ASN A 286 3.91 -21.69 -2.32
C ASN A 286 2.45 -21.47 -2.74
N GLY A 287 1.76 -20.55 -2.08
CA GLY A 287 0.39 -20.15 -2.40
C GLY A 287 -0.70 -21.05 -1.85
N LYS A 288 -0.35 -22.01 -1.02
CA LYS A 288 -1.32 -22.89 -0.36
C LYS A 288 -1.66 -22.35 1.03
N TRP A 289 -2.94 -22.34 1.33
CA TRP A 289 -3.48 -22.11 2.66
C TRP A 289 -4.36 -23.30 3.03
N ASN A 290 -4.02 -24.00 4.11
CA ASN A 290 -4.62 -25.28 4.45
C ASN A 290 -4.58 -26.24 3.24
N ASN A 291 -5.70 -26.68 2.74
CA ASN A 291 -5.80 -27.58 1.57
C ASN A 291 -6.18 -26.85 0.26
N GLU A 292 -6.28 -25.51 0.30
CA GLU A 292 -6.67 -24.71 -0.86
C GLU A 292 -5.47 -24.02 -1.51
N ILE A 293 -5.52 -23.87 -2.83
CA ILE A 293 -4.55 -23.09 -3.60
C ILE A 293 -5.14 -21.70 -3.78
N LEU A 294 -4.63 -20.73 -3.03
CA LEU A 294 -5.06 -19.32 -3.15
C LEU A 294 -4.26 -18.56 -4.20
N LEU A 295 -3.03 -19.02 -4.48
CA LEU A 295 -2.14 -18.38 -5.44
C LEU A 295 -1.30 -19.46 -6.16
N ASP A 296 -1.08 -19.27 -7.45
CA ASP A 296 -0.29 -20.20 -8.26
C ASP A 296 1.19 -20.20 -7.83
N SER A 297 1.76 -21.39 -7.64
CA SER A 297 3.16 -21.53 -7.20
C SER A 297 4.18 -21.03 -8.22
N THR A 298 3.87 -21.13 -9.52
CA THR A 298 4.73 -20.59 -10.59
C THR A 298 4.79 -19.06 -10.50
N PHE A 299 3.66 -18.41 -10.20
CA PHE A 299 3.63 -16.97 -9.97
C PHE A 299 4.46 -16.59 -8.75
N ILE A 300 4.30 -17.31 -7.62
CA ILE A 300 5.10 -17.05 -6.41
C ILE A 300 6.59 -17.19 -6.69
N ASN A 301 7.00 -18.28 -7.34
CA ASN A 301 8.40 -18.49 -7.69
C ASN A 301 8.95 -17.33 -8.53
N LYS A 302 8.17 -16.84 -9.49
CA LYS A 302 8.58 -15.67 -10.30
C LYS A 302 8.62 -14.39 -9.47
N ALA A 303 7.65 -14.16 -8.60
CA ALA A 303 7.56 -12.95 -7.78
C ALA A 303 8.63 -12.87 -6.70
N THR A 304 9.24 -13.99 -6.31
CA THR A 304 10.29 -14.08 -5.28
C THR A 304 11.67 -14.40 -5.84
N SER A 305 11.80 -14.53 -7.16
CA SER A 305 13.10 -14.70 -7.83
C SER A 305 13.75 -13.34 -8.06
N PRO A 306 15.11 -13.25 -8.01
CA PRO A 306 15.85 -12.05 -8.32
C PRO A 306 15.74 -11.65 -9.79
#